data_d273b8dde45246af63ae70ef8bdb262d
#
_entry.id   d273b8dde45246af63ae70ef8bdb262d
#
_cell.length_a   1.000
_cell.length_b   1.000
_cell.length_c   1.000
_cell.angle_alpha   90.00
_cell.angle_beta   90.00
_cell.angle_gamma   90.00
#
_symmetry.space_group_name_H-M   'P 1'
#
loop_
_entity.id
_entity.type
_entity.pdbx_description
1 polymer ?
#
loop_
_entity_poly.entity_id
_entity_poly.type
_entity_poly.pdbx_seq_one_letter_code
_entity_poly.pdbx_strand_id
1 'polypeptide(L)'
;LTDSALAALAHVVIVPPRVAPPRAVRNPDVLTAMEKTAFYAAEGVAVVLQSEGGGVGSVWGFSRPGSRDDFYSRAGMLASPAMVAITPEHYNRMYRILARGLPVKVEVEVRNRIGERVEQAANIIGEIPGTDLEDEVVMIGAHFDTWHASPNSSDNTSGVAVALEAARILKAVGAKPRRTIR
;
A
#
# COMPACT_ATOMS: atom_id res chain seq x y z
N LEU A 1 24.98 22.82 2.95
CA LEU A 1 24.53 21.53 3.52
C LEU A 1 25.34 21.31 4.79
N THR A 2 24.69 21.09 5.93
CA THR A 2 25.35 20.78 7.20
C THR A 2 25.86 19.34 7.18
N ASP A 3 26.89 19.03 7.96
CA ASP A 3 27.45 17.67 8.05
C ASP A 3 26.39 16.61 8.45
N SER A 4 25.35 17.02 9.21
CA SER A 4 24.22 16.14 9.54
C SER A 4 23.33 15.81 8.33
N ALA A 5 23.22 16.73 7.37
CA ALA A 5 22.50 16.48 6.12
C ALA A 5 23.29 15.56 5.17
N LEU A 6 24.61 15.66 5.20
CA LEU A 6 25.50 14.77 4.45
C LEU A 6 25.51 13.34 5.03
N ALA A 7 25.44 13.23 6.35
CA ALA A 7 25.34 11.90 7.01
C ALA A 7 24.00 11.22 6.69
N ALA A 8 22.89 11.98 6.59
CA ALA A 8 21.59 11.42 6.19
C ALA A 8 21.58 10.91 4.74
N LEU A 9 22.41 11.47 3.85
CA LEU A 9 22.55 11.01 2.46
C LEU A 9 23.27 9.67 2.31
N ALA A 10 24.03 9.26 3.33
CA ALA A 10 24.76 7.99 3.31
C ALA A 10 23.86 6.74 3.47
N HIS A 11 22.59 6.93 3.85
CA HIS A 11 21.66 5.85 4.19
C HIS A 11 20.49 5.71 3.20
N VAL A 12 20.65 6.12 1.96
CA VAL A 12 19.65 5.90 0.91
C VAL A 12 19.90 4.54 0.26
N VAL A 13 18.90 3.67 0.33
CA VAL A 13 18.93 2.38 -0.37
C VAL A 13 18.12 2.49 -1.66
N ILE A 14 18.78 2.19 -2.78
CA ILE A 14 18.13 2.03 -4.09
C ILE A 14 17.88 0.54 -4.29
N VAL A 15 16.59 0.15 -4.19
CA VAL A 15 16.17 -1.25 -4.38
C VAL A 15 16.23 -1.60 -5.88
N PRO A 16 16.91 -2.68 -6.29
CA PRO A 16 16.99 -3.05 -7.69
C PRO A 16 15.62 -3.35 -8.30
N PRO A 17 15.45 -3.18 -9.62
CA PRO A 17 14.19 -3.45 -10.30
C PRO A 17 13.71 -4.88 -10.02
N ARG A 18 12.44 -5.02 -9.68
CA ARG A 18 11.84 -6.35 -9.55
C ARG A 18 11.64 -6.95 -10.93
N VAL A 19 12.41 -7.97 -11.27
CA VAL A 19 11.94 -8.95 -12.25
C VAL A 19 10.89 -9.78 -11.52
N ALA A 20 9.62 -9.62 -11.85
CA ALA A 20 8.57 -10.44 -11.28
C ALA A 20 8.82 -11.90 -11.70
N PRO A 21 9.15 -12.80 -10.77
CA PRO A 21 9.20 -14.21 -11.10
C PRO A 21 7.78 -14.68 -11.42
N PRO A 22 7.61 -15.69 -12.27
CA PRO A 22 6.34 -16.40 -12.36
C PRO A 22 5.93 -16.80 -10.94
N ARG A 23 4.61 -16.90 -10.67
CA ARG A 23 4.03 -17.29 -9.37
C ARG A 23 4.62 -18.62 -8.88
N ALA A 24 5.84 -18.57 -8.40
CA ALA A 24 6.60 -19.72 -7.94
C ALA A 24 6.49 -19.79 -6.41
N VAL A 25 6.54 -21.00 -5.93
CA VAL A 25 6.73 -21.38 -4.52
C VAL A 25 7.71 -20.39 -3.88
N ARG A 26 7.30 -19.82 -2.74
CA ARG A 26 8.14 -18.88 -1.96
C ARG A 26 9.52 -19.49 -1.76
N ASN A 27 10.55 -18.88 -2.33
CA ASN A 27 11.91 -19.25 -2.01
C ASN A 27 12.19 -18.79 -0.57
N PRO A 28 12.48 -19.68 0.37
CA PRO A 28 12.74 -19.34 1.76
C PRO A 28 13.95 -18.40 1.93
N ASP A 29 14.87 -18.38 0.97
CA ASP A 29 16.06 -17.54 0.99
C ASP A 29 15.80 -16.10 0.56
N VAL A 30 14.58 -15.77 0.11
CA VAL A 30 14.19 -14.43 -0.29
C VAL A 30 13.41 -13.76 0.84
N LEU A 31 13.97 -12.72 1.41
CA LEU A 31 13.33 -11.89 2.43
C LEU A 31 12.00 -11.32 1.91
N THR A 32 10.97 -11.40 2.74
CA THR A 32 9.70 -10.71 2.49
C THR A 32 9.89 -9.19 2.49
N ALA A 33 8.91 -8.46 2.01
CA ALA A 33 8.97 -7.00 2.05
C ALA A 33 9.06 -6.45 3.48
N MET A 34 8.45 -7.13 4.47
CA MET A 34 8.52 -6.76 5.88
C MET A 34 9.91 -7.02 6.46
N GLU A 35 10.47 -8.20 6.22
CA GLU A 35 11.83 -8.56 6.67
C GLU A 35 12.88 -7.60 6.09
N LYS A 36 12.73 -7.20 4.83
CA LYS A 36 13.59 -6.17 4.23
C LYS A 36 13.45 -4.82 4.92
N THR A 37 12.23 -4.41 5.25
CA THR A 37 12.01 -3.14 5.95
C THR A 37 12.61 -3.19 7.36
N ALA A 38 12.46 -4.29 8.08
CA ALA A 38 13.08 -4.49 9.38
C ALA A 38 14.62 -4.41 9.29
N PHE A 39 15.19 -5.04 8.28
CA PHE A 39 16.63 -4.95 8.01
C PHE A 39 17.05 -3.50 7.72
N TYR A 40 16.36 -2.78 6.85
CA TYR A 40 16.70 -1.38 6.55
C TYR A 40 16.60 -0.48 7.78
N ALA A 41 15.59 -0.69 8.61
CA ALA A 41 15.46 0.05 9.86
C ALA A 41 16.63 -0.24 10.83
N ALA A 42 17.02 -1.51 10.97
CA ALA A 42 18.16 -1.92 11.80
C ALA A 42 19.48 -1.35 11.32
N GLU A 43 19.67 -1.23 10.00
CA GLU A 43 20.85 -0.62 9.39
C GLU A 43 20.82 0.92 9.39
N GLY A 44 19.79 1.55 9.95
CA GLY A 44 19.66 3.01 10.03
C GLY A 44 19.44 3.69 8.68
N VAL A 45 18.79 2.99 7.73
CA VAL A 45 18.44 3.54 6.42
C VAL A 45 17.43 4.65 6.57
N ALA A 46 17.74 5.84 6.11
CA ALA A 46 16.86 7.01 6.23
C ALA A 46 15.69 6.95 5.22
N VAL A 47 15.97 6.55 3.98
CA VAL A 47 14.98 6.49 2.89
C VAL A 47 15.26 5.31 1.98
N VAL A 48 14.21 4.64 1.58
CA VAL A 48 14.25 3.58 0.55
C VAL A 48 13.64 4.11 -0.73
N LEU A 49 14.43 4.11 -1.81
CA LEU A 49 13.94 4.44 -3.15
C LEU A 49 13.60 3.17 -3.91
N GLN A 50 12.42 3.14 -4.52
CA GLN A 50 12.01 2.01 -5.36
C GLN A 50 11.40 2.50 -6.68
N SER A 51 11.40 1.64 -7.68
CA SER A 51 10.73 1.92 -8.94
C SER A 51 9.23 1.83 -8.77
N GLU A 52 8.51 2.82 -9.28
CA GLU A 52 7.07 2.75 -9.42
C GLU A 52 6.69 1.70 -10.47
N GLY A 53 5.68 0.88 -10.17
CA GLY A 53 5.29 -0.23 -11.05
C GLY A 53 4.25 0.11 -12.12
N GLY A 54 3.64 1.30 -12.04
CA GLY A 54 2.49 1.66 -12.88
C GLY A 54 2.84 2.40 -14.18
N GLY A 55 4.07 2.86 -14.35
CA GLY A 55 4.52 3.51 -15.58
C GLY A 55 3.88 4.86 -15.90
N VAL A 56 3.22 5.49 -14.93
CA VAL A 56 2.46 6.75 -15.13
C VAL A 56 3.23 8.01 -14.74
N GLY A 57 4.50 7.90 -14.42
CA GLY A 57 5.35 9.04 -14.11
C GLY A 57 5.04 9.73 -12.79
N SER A 58 4.27 9.10 -11.92
CA SER A 58 3.97 9.61 -10.58
C SER A 58 5.06 9.27 -9.58
N VAL A 59 5.22 10.16 -8.60
CA VAL A 59 6.06 9.93 -7.41
C VAL A 59 5.16 9.93 -6.20
N TRP A 60 5.27 8.92 -5.37
CA TRP A 60 4.48 8.81 -4.16
C TRP A 60 5.28 8.19 -3.02
N GLY A 61 4.93 8.58 -1.80
CA GLY A 61 5.57 8.09 -0.59
C GLY A 61 4.65 7.15 0.17
N PHE A 62 5.24 6.20 0.85
CA PHE A 62 4.53 5.29 1.74
C PHE A 62 5.47 4.79 2.82
N SER A 63 4.92 4.12 3.80
CA SER A 63 5.69 3.43 4.82
C SER A 63 5.17 2.00 4.96
N ARG A 64 6.07 1.10 5.28
CA ARG A 64 5.72 -0.29 5.53
C ARG A 64 6.45 -0.77 6.77
N PRO A 65 5.75 -1.12 7.84
CA PRO A 65 6.37 -1.66 9.05
C PRO A 65 7.13 -2.96 8.80
N GLY A 66 8.09 -3.23 9.67
CA GLY A 66 8.91 -4.44 9.60
C GLY A 66 8.21 -5.71 10.07
N SER A 67 7.06 -5.58 10.74
CA SER A 67 6.25 -6.73 11.21
C SER A 67 4.77 -6.51 10.98
N ARG A 68 3.98 -7.60 11.07
CA ARG A 68 2.51 -7.52 10.99
C ARG A 68 1.91 -6.84 12.22
N ASP A 69 2.48 -7.06 13.38
CA ASP A 69 1.97 -6.50 14.65
C ASP A 69 2.15 -4.98 14.68
N ASP A 70 3.19 -4.49 14.03
CA ASP A 70 3.47 -3.07 13.91
C ASP A 70 2.70 -2.38 12.77
N PHE A 71 2.03 -3.12 11.91
CA PHE A 71 1.40 -2.57 10.69
C PHE A 71 0.34 -1.51 10.99
N TYR A 72 -0.36 -1.66 12.11
CA TYR A 72 -1.39 -0.72 12.55
C TYR A 72 -0.97 0.09 13.77
N SER A 73 0.29 -0.01 14.19
CA SER A 73 0.80 0.73 15.33
C SER A 73 1.51 2.01 14.89
N ARG A 74 1.26 3.09 15.62
CA ARG A 74 1.98 4.36 15.41
C ARG A 74 3.49 4.19 15.61
N ALA A 75 3.88 3.40 16.61
CA ALA A 75 5.30 3.14 16.90
C ALA A 75 5.99 2.42 15.73
N GLY A 76 5.36 1.38 15.16
CA GLY A 76 5.88 0.65 14.02
C GLY A 76 6.00 1.53 12.77
N MET A 77 5.01 2.42 12.55
CA MET A 77 5.07 3.36 11.43
C MET A 77 6.21 4.38 11.58
N LEU A 78 6.45 4.87 12.81
CA LEU A 78 7.54 5.79 13.09
C LEU A 78 8.94 5.14 13.04
N ALA A 79 9.02 3.86 13.36
CA ALA A 79 10.26 3.09 13.31
C ALA A 79 10.65 2.69 11.88
N SER A 80 9.76 2.78 10.92
CA SER A 80 10.00 2.38 9.54
C SER A 80 10.67 3.50 8.75
N PRO A 81 11.67 3.20 7.89
CA PRO A 81 12.25 4.20 7.00
C PRO A 81 11.19 4.70 6.01
N ALA A 82 11.29 5.95 5.62
CA ALA A 82 10.46 6.48 4.55
C ALA A 82 10.72 5.70 3.25
N MET A 83 9.66 5.38 2.51
CA MET A 83 9.76 4.71 1.22
C MET A 83 9.19 5.63 0.15
N VAL A 84 9.95 5.84 -0.92
CA VAL A 84 9.55 6.72 -2.03
C VAL A 84 9.61 5.91 -3.32
N ALA A 85 8.47 5.82 -3.98
CA ALA A 85 8.39 5.29 -5.34
C ALA A 85 8.64 6.41 -6.33
N ILE A 86 9.57 6.20 -7.22
CA ILE A 86 9.97 7.15 -8.27
C ILE A 86 9.76 6.54 -9.65
N THR A 87 9.72 7.40 -10.66
CA THR A 87 9.51 6.94 -12.03
C THR A 87 10.58 5.93 -12.47
N PRO A 88 10.21 4.92 -13.27
CA PRO A 88 11.15 3.92 -13.76
C PRO A 88 12.35 4.52 -14.50
N GLU A 89 12.14 5.61 -15.23
CA GLU A 89 13.20 6.29 -15.99
C GLU A 89 14.30 6.80 -15.06
N HIS A 90 13.94 7.53 -14.03
CA HIS A 90 14.88 8.08 -13.05
C HIS A 90 15.51 6.97 -12.22
N TYR A 91 14.71 6.02 -11.76
CA TYR A 91 15.20 4.87 -11.02
C TYR A 91 16.24 4.08 -11.81
N ASN A 92 15.93 3.68 -13.03
CA ASN A 92 16.82 2.92 -13.88
C ASN A 92 18.08 3.71 -14.26
N ARG A 93 17.97 5.04 -14.40
CA ARG A 93 19.15 5.89 -14.61
C ARG A 93 20.10 5.82 -13.43
N MET A 94 19.61 6.01 -12.20
CA MET A 94 20.43 5.92 -11.00
C MET A 94 21.04 4.54 -10.84
N TYR A 95 20.25 3.50 -11.06
CA TYR A 95 20.74 2.11 -11.00
C TYR A 95 21.90 1.86 -11.98
N ARG A 96 21.77 2.31 -13.24
CA ARG A 96 22.84 2.17 -14.25
C ARG A 96 24.11 2.96 -13.89
N ILE A 97 24.00 4.11 -13.24
CA ILE A 97 25.13 4.88 -12.76
C ILE A 97 25.85 4.13 -11.66
N LEU A 98 25.11 3.63 -10.66
CA LEU A 98 25.66 2.82 -9.57
C LEU A 98 26.30 1.52 -10.05
N ALA A 99 25.70 0.85 -11.03
CA ALA A 99 26.24 -0.37 -11.62
C ALA A 99 27.59 -0.16 -12.32
N ARG A 100 27.94 1.08 -12.64
CA ARG A 100 29.26 1.48 -13.17
C ARG A 100 30.24 1.90 -12.08
N GLY A 101 29.90 1.74 -10.81
CA GLY A 101 30.73 2.17 -9.68
C GLY A 101 30.77 3.68 -9.48
N LEU A 102 29.88 4.44 -10.11
CA LEU A 102 29.81 5.90 -9.96
C LEU A 102 28.87 6.28 -8.82
N PRO A 103 29.20 7.27 -7.99
CA PRO A 103 28.35 7.69 -6.89
C PRO A 103 27.09 8.39 -7.40
N VAL A 104 25.96 8.11 -6.77
CA VAL A 104 24.69 8.83 -6.96
C VAL A 104 24.37 9.55 -5.65
N LYS A 105 24.13 10.86 -5.74
CA LYS A 105 23.64 11.66 -4.62
C LYS A 105 22.21 12.10 -4.93
N VAL A 106 21.34 11.93 -3.96
CA VAL A 106 19.94 12.37 -4.04
C VAL A 106 19.60 13.19 -2.80
N GLU A 107 18.69 14.13 -2.96
CA GLU A 107 18.05 14.85 -1.87
C GLU A 107 16.59 14.43 -1.83
N VAL A 108 16.13 14.00 -0.66
CA VAL A 108 14.76 13.54 -0.45
C VAL A 108 14.17 14.29 0.72
N GLU A 109 13.05 14.97 0.48
CA GLU A 109 12.28 15.62 1.52
C GLU A 109 10.93 14.94 1.66
N VAL A 110 10.66 14.41 2.86
CA VAL A 110 9.37 13.80 3.21
C VAL A 110 8.82 14.52 4.43
N ARG A 111 7.65 15.14 4.27
CA ARG A 111 6.96 15.87 5.34
C ARG A 111 5.63 15.21 5.64
N ASN A 112 5.66 14.20 6.51
CA ASN A 112 4.46 13.49 6.95
C ASN A 112 4.16 13.81 8.41
N ARG A 113 2.89 13.82 8.75
CA ARG A 113 2.42 13.88 10.13
C ARG A 113 1.56 12.66 10.42
N ILE A 114 2.02 11.81 11.32
CA ILE A 114 1.23 10.69 11.82
C ILE A 114 0.34 11.21 12.94
N GLY A 115 -0.98 11.06 12.80
CA GLY A 115 -1.95 11.48 13.79
C GLY A 115 -1.74 10.78 15.14
N GLU A 116 -2.13 11.46 16.22
CA GLU A 116 -2.06 10.92 17.59
C GLU A 116 -3.27 10.05 17.92
N ARG A 117 -4.39 10.28 17.24
CA ARG A 117 -5.64 9.55 17.45
C ARG A 117 -5.79 8.45 16.40
N VAL A 118 -6.19 7.29 16.86
CA VAL A 118 -6.74 6.25 15.99
C VAL A 118 -8.18 6.65 15.69
N GLU A 119 -8.46 6.96 14.43
CA GLU A 119 -9.84 7.18 14.00
C GLU A 119 -10.55 5.84 13.93
N GLN A 120 -11.79 5.81 14.43
CA GLN A 120 -12.61 4.61 14.31
C GLN A 120 -13.06 4.45 12.87
N ALA A 121 -12.68 3.35 12.25
CA ALA A 121 -13.24 2.94 10.98
C ALA A 121 -14.58 2.24 11.19
N ALA A 122 -15.48 2.36 10.22
CA ALA A 122 -16.80 1.72 10.24
C ALA A 122 -17.03 0.94 8.95
N ASN A 123 -17.72 -0.19 9.07
CA ASN A 123 -18.31 -0.88 7.94
C ASN A 123 -19.78 -0.47 7.82
N ILE A 124 -20.22 -0.20 6.60
CA ILE A 124 -21.64 0.05 6.29
C ILE A 124 -22.21 -1.27 5.82
N ILE A 125 -23.26 -1.74 6.50
CA ILE A 125 -23.90 -3.02 6.21
C ILE A 125 -25.36 -2.76 5.84
N GLY A 126 -25.77 -3.33 4.71
CA GLY A 126 -27.16 -3.38 4.27
C GLY A 126 -27.55 -4.81 3.95
N GLU A 127 -28.82 -5.18 4.19
CA GLU A 127 -29.29 -6.54 3.99
C GLU A 127 -30.62 -6.60 3.24
N ILE A 128 -30.74 -7.65 2.43
CA ILE A 128 -32.01 -8.17 1.94
C ILE A 128 -32.21 -9.51 2.68
N PRO A 129 -33.18 -9.59 3.62
CA PRO A 129 -33.40 -10.79 4.41
C PRO A 129 -33.72 -12.00 3.55
N GLY A 130 -33.18 -13.14 3.93
CA GLY A 130 -33.52 -14.43 3.36
C GLY A 130 -34.90 -14.93 3.77
N THR A 131 -35.33 -16.06 3.22
CA THR A 131 -36.61 -16.71 3.55
C THR A 131 -36.38 -17.96 4.41
N ASP A 132 -36.17 -19.09 3.78
CA ASP A 132 -36.03 -20.42 4.45
C ASP A 132 -34.58 -20.75 4.85
N LEU A 133 -33.61 -20.02 4.38
CA LEU A 133 -32.19 -20.13 4.71
C LEU A 133 -31.65 -18.77 5.19
N GLU A 134 -32.40 -18.04 5.98
CA GLU A 134 -32.07 -16.66 6.41
C GLU A 134 -30.78 -16.57 7.20
N ASP A 135 -30.38 -17.64 7.90
CA ASP A 135 -29.11 -17.71 8.65
C ASP A 135 -27.87 -17.87 7.75
N GLU A 136 -28.07 -18.25 6.49
CA GLU A 136 -26.98 -18.35 5.52
C GLU A 136 -26.85 -17.01 4.77
N VAL A 137 -25.62 -16.50 4.70
CA VAL A 137 -25.34 -15.17 4.12
C VAL A 137 -24.57 -15.29 2.82
N VAL A 138 -25.06 -14.60 1.79
CA VAL A 138 -24.31 -14.32 0.56
C VAL A 138 -23.85 -12.87 0.65
N MET A 139 -22.53 -12.64 0.64
CA MET A 139 -21.95 -11.33 0.82
C MET A 139 -21.45 -10.73 -0.49
N ILE A 140 -21.78 -9.45 -0.71
CA ILE A 140 -21.21 -8.59 -1.75
C ILE A 140 -20.56 -7.43 -1.03
N GLY A 141 -19.35 -7.04 -1.42
CA GLY A 141 -18.69 -5.94 -0.73
C GLY A 141 -17.71 -5.19 -1.60
N ALA A 142 -17.43 -3.97 -1.16
CA ALA A 142 -16.39 -3.10 -1.69
C ALA A 142 -15.93 -2.18 -0.57
N HIS A 143 -14.77 -1.52 -0.74
CA HIS A 143 -14.26 -0.59 0.26
C HIS A 143 -14.49 0.87 -0.14
N PHE A 144 -14.75 1.72 0.86
CA PHE A 144 -14.94 3.16 0.67
C PHE A 144 -13.66 3.98 0.76
N ASP A 145 -12.65 3.43 1.43
CA ASP A 145 -11.38 4.12 1.63
C ASP A 145 -10.56 4.18 0.34
N THR A 146 -9.65 5.13 0.30
CA THR A 146 -8.76 5.36 -0.82
C THR A 146 -7.39 5.82 -0.35
N TRP A 147 -6.42 5.84 -1.27
CA TRP A 147 -5.14 6.47 -1.04
C TRP A 147 -5.30 7.97 -0.79
N HIS A 148 -4.50 8.52 0.13
CA HIS A 148 -4.48 9.95 0.42
C HIS A 148 -4.27 10.77 -0.86
N ALA A 149 -4.99 11.86 -0.98
CA ALA A 149 -4.98 12.77 -2.13
C ALA A 149 -5.47 12.15 -3.46
N SER A 150 -6.11 10.97 -3.44
CA SER A 150 -6.77 10.39 -4.60
C SER A 150 -8.28 10.62 -4.54
N PRO A 151 -8.94 11.04 -5.64
CA PRO A 151 -10.40 11.16 -5.71
C PRO A 151 -11.11 9.81 -5.79
N ASN A 152 -10.40 8.74 -6.01
CA ASN A 152 -10.83 7.34 -5.96
C ASN A 152 -12.11 6.97 -6.70
N SER A 153 -12.21 7.27 -7.97
CA SER A 153 -13.38 6.85 -8.73
C SER A 153 -13.39 5.36 -9.07
N SER A 154 -12.26 4.71 -9.30
CA SER A 154 -12.20 3.30 -9.68
C SER A 154 -11.87 2.36 -8.52
N ASP A 155 -10.92 2.67 -7.68
CA ASP A 155 -10.51 1.78 -6.57
C ASP A 155 -10.84 2.42 -5.21
N ASN A 156 -12.03 2.20 -4.62
CA ASN A 156 -12.97 1.20 -5.06
C ASN A 156 -14.43 1.73 -5.07
N THR A 157 -14.64 3.02 -5.33
CA THR A 157 -15.99 3.60 -5.42
C THR A 157 -16.82 2.93 -6.54
N SER A 158 -16.18 2.49 -7.63
CA SER A 158 -16.88 1.72 -8.66
C SER A 158 -17.45 0.40 -8.12
N GLY A 159 -16.71 -0.32 -7.29
CA GLY A 159 -17.20 -1.54 -6.62
C GLY A 159 -18.36 -1.25 -5.67
N VAL A 160 -18.29 -0.15 -4.93
CA VAL A 160 -19.40 0.32 -4.08
C VAL A 160 -20.65 0.61 -4.91
N ALA A 161 -20.49 1.33 -6.02
CA ALA A 161 -21.62 1.63 -6.92
C ALA A 161 -22.26 0.36 -7.49
N VAL A 162 -21.44 -0.63 -7.88
CA VAL A 162 -21.91 -1.94 -8.37
C VAL A 162 -22.68 -2.69 -7.28
N ALA A 163 -22.17 -2.74 -6.05
CA ALA A 163 -22.85 -3.42 -4.94
C ALA A 163 -24.19 -2.76 -4.60
N LEU A 164 -24.24 -1.43 -4.54
CA LEU A 164 -25.48 -0.67 -4.30
C LEU A 164 -26.49 -0.87 -5.42
N GLU A 165 -26.06 -0.84 -6.68
CA GLU A 165 -26.94 -1.02 -7.83
C GLU A 165 -27.50 -2.45 -7.89
N ALA A 166 -26.67 -3.46 -7.60
CA ALA A 166 -27.14 -4.83 -7.50
C ALA A 166 -28.24 -4.98 -6.43
N ALA A 167 -28.04 -4.42 -5.25
CA ALA A 167 -29.03 -4.43 -4.18
C ALA A 167 -30.32 -3.66 -4.58
N ARG A 168 -30.17 -2.51 -5.26
CA ARG A 168 -31.29 -1.73 -5.78
C ARG A 168 -32.13 -2.53 -6.79
N ILE A 169 -31.47 -3.22 -7.72
CA ILE A 169 -32.15 -4.05 -8.74
C ILE A 169 -32.90 -5.18 -8.06
N LEU A 170 -32.24 -5.94 -7.17
CA LEU A 170 -32.89 -7.04 -6.45
C LEU A 170 -34.13 -6.58 -5.70
N LYS A 171 -34.07 -5.43 -5.04
CA LYS A 171 -35.21 -4.83 -4.36
C LYS A 171 -36.30 -4.40 -5.35
N ALA A 172 -35.95 -3.79 -6.48
CA ALA A 172 -36.91 -3.29 -7.46
C ALA A 172 -37.68 -4.42 -8.15
N VAL A 173 -37.07 -5.57 -8.37
CA VAL A 173 -37.76 -6.74 -8.94
C VAL A 173 -38.52 -7.58 -7.88
N GLY A 174 -38.48 -7.14 -6.62
CA GLY A 174 -39.16 -7.85 -5.53
C GLY A 174 -38.53 -9.22 -5.23
N ALA A 175 -37.22 -9.35 -5.40
CA ALA A 175 -36.52 -10.61 -5.16
C ALA A 175 -36.74 -11.11 -3.73
N LYS A 176 -37.06 -12.38 -3.59
CA LYS A 176 -37.19 -13.07 -2.30
C LYS A 176 -36.11 -14.16 -2.24
N PRO A 177 -34.87 -13.80 -1.89
CA PRO A 177 -33.78 -14.75 -1.84
C PRO A 177 -34.03 -15.79 -0.72
N ARG A 178 -33.55 -17.00 -0.90
CA ARG A 178 -33.59 -17.99 0.18
C ARG A 178 -32.60 -17.64 1.29
N ARG A 179 -31.40 -17.16 0.90
CA ARG A 179 -30.32 -16.71 1.80
C ARG A 179 -30.36 -15.21 1.96
N THR A 180 -29.96 -14.72 3.12
CA THR A 180 -29.75 -13.30 3.34
C THR A 180 -28.62 -12.79 2.41
N ILE A 181 -28.88 -11.71 1.69
CA ILE A 181 -27.86 -10.99 0.90
C ILE A 181 -27.40 -9.79 1.72
N ARG A 182 -26.09 -9.72 1.96
CA ARG A 182 -25.47 -8.66 2.77
C ARG A 182 -24.45 -7.89 1.94
#